data_1721ccc4c30ab6c8f16ec5f23843c897
#
_entry.id   1721ccc4c30ab6c8f16ec5f23843c897
#
_cell.length_a   1.000
_cell.length_b   1.000
_cell.length_c   1.000
_cell.angle_alpha   90.00
_cell.angle_beta   90.00
_cell.angle_gamma   90.00
#
_symmetry.space_group_name_H-M   'P 1'
#
loop_
_entity.id
_entity.type
_entity.pdbx_description
1 polymer ?
#
loop_
_entity_poly.entity_id
_entity_poly.type
_entity_poly.pdbx_seq_one_letter_code
_entity_poly.pdbx_strand_id
1 'polypeptide(L)'
;MQDIGNVNNENREFWSEPCGTNSKLSHGFDSNDEFDRWFFEFYPYLESYIPFDQLRGKKVFEVGLGMGSVAQRIAENGADYYGLDIAEGPVALVNSRLHEKRLDGRATEGNILNCPHEDCTFDFAVAIGCLHHTGDLYQGIKELVRIVRPGGKGIFM
;
A
#
# COMPACT_ATOMS: atom_id res chain seq x y z
N MET A 1 -18.76 -12.14 -17.32
CA MET A 1 -18.40 -10.97 -16.49
C MET A 1 -18.21 -11.51 -15.08
N GLN A 2 -17.00 -11.47 -14.54
CA GLN A 2 -16.78 -11.90 -13.16
C GLN A 2 -17.56 -10.97 -12.22
N ASP A 3 -18.21 -11.53 -11.20
CA ASP A 3 -18.88 -10.74 -10.17
C ASP A 3 -17.81 -10.06 -9.29
N ILE A 4 -17.66 -8.75 -9.44
CA ILE A 4 -16.69 -7.94 -8.69
C ILE A 4 -16.87 -8.10 -7.19
N GLY A 5 -18.10 -8.30 -6.70
CA GLY A 5 -18.37 -8.56 -5.28
C GLY A 5 -17.71 -9.85 -4.79
N ASN A 6 -17.75 -10.90 -5.61
CA ASN A 6 -17.10 -12.18 -5.29
C ASN A 6 -15.55 -12.05 -5.31
N VAL A 7 -15.00 -11.37 -6.32
CA VAL A 7 -13.54 -11.10 -6.41
C VAL A 7 -13.03 -10.35 -5.19
N ASN A 8 -13.77 -9.36 -4.71
CA ASN A 8 -13.39 -8.59 -3.52
C ASN A 8 -13.38 -9.45 -2.25
N ASN A 9 -14.34 -10.37 -2.08
CA ASN A 9 -14.38 -11.26 -0.93
C ASN A 9 -13.23 -12.28 -0.97
N GLU A 10 -12.98 -12.88 -2.13
CA GLU A 10 -11.86 -13.82 -2.32
C GLU A 10 -10.51 -13.14 -2.03
N ASN A 11 -10.31 -11.91 -2.50
CA ASN A 11 -9.10 -11.13 -2.21
C ASN A 11 -8.96 -10.82 -0.72
N ARG A 12 -10.04 -10.42 -0.05
CA ARG A 12 -10.01 -10.12 1.39
C ARG A 12 -9.59 -11.34 2.19
N GLU A 13 -10.16 -12.50 1.93
CA GLU A 13 -9.81 -13.75 2.61
C GLU A 13 -8.37 -14.17 2.30
N PHE A 14 -8.00 -14.19 1.02
CA PHE A 14 -6.68 -14.65 0.59
C PHE A 14 -5.55 -13.80 1.17
N TRP A 15 -5.64 -12.46 1.09
CA TRP A 15 -4.56 -11.57 1.50
C TRP A 15 -4.48 -11.32 3.01
N SER A 16 -5.53 -11.66 3.78
CA SER A 16 -5.50 -11.53 5.24
C SER A 16 -4.49 -12.47 5.90
N GLU A 17 -4.28 -13.68 5.38
CA GLU A 17 -3.35 -14.65 5.96
C GLU A 17 -1.88 -14.38 5.59
N PRO A 18 -1.49 -14.27 4.29
CA PRO A 18 -0.09 -14.12 3.90
C PRO A 18 0.56 -12.84 4.42
N CYS A 19 -0.22 -11.76 4.54
CA CYS A 19 0.25 -10.45 4.97
C CYS A 19 -0.19 -10.08 6.40
N GLY A 20 -0.73 -11.03 7.17
CA GLY A 20 -1.11 -10.80 8.56
C GLY A 20 0.07 -10.86 9.53
N THR A 21 -0.23 -10.65 10.82
CA THR A 21 0.77 -10.64 11.91
C THR A 21 1.58 -11.93 12.04
N ASN A 22 1.06 -13.04 11.55
CA ASN A 22 1.74 -14.35 11.54
C ASN A 22 2.58 -14.61 10.28
N SER A 23 2.62 -13.71 9.33
CA SER A 23 3.29 -13.87 8.05
C SER A 23 4.81 -13.99 8.15
N LYS A 24 5.42 -13.50 9.23
CA LYS A 24 6.86 -13.66 9.53
C LYS A 24 7.29 -15.15 9.48
N LEU A 25 6.43 -16.04 9.94
CA LEU A 25 6.67 -17.48 9.93
C LEU A 25 6.46 -18.11 8.55
N SER A 26 5.61 -17.54 7.71
CA SER A 26 5.29 -18.09 6.39
C SER A 26 6.33 -17.76 5.32
N HIS A 27 7.15 -16.70 5.51
CA HIS A 27 8.15 -16.23 4.54
C HIS A 27 9.60 -16.56 4.93
N GLY A 28 9.84 -17.20 6.09
CA GLY A 28 11.17 -17.60 6.53
C GLY A 28 12.10 -16.46 6.96
N PHE A 29 11.54 -15.29 7.29
CA PHE A 29 12.31 -14.15 7.80
C PHE A 29 12.09 -13.97 9.30
N ASP A 30 13.16 -13.64 10.03
CA ASP A 30 13.13 -13.48 11.49
C ASP A 30 12.58 -12.10 11.92
N SER A 31 12.56 -11.12 11.01
CA SER A 31 12.08 -9.76 11.30
C SER A 31 11.53 -9.04 10.07
N ASN A 32 10.75 -7.97 10.30
CA ASN A 32 10.30 -7.08 9.23
C ASN A 32 11.48 -6.39 8.53
N ASP A 33 12.51 -5.99 9.28
CA ASP A 33 13.69 -5.32 8.72
C ASP A 33 14.51 -6.26 7.81
N GLU A 34 14.53 -7.56 8.11
CA GLU A 34 15.14 -8.57 7.24
C GLU A 34 14.33 -8.76 5.96
N PHE A 35 13.00 -8.88 6.08
CA PHE A 35 12.10 -8.95 4.94
C PHE A 35 12.23 -7.70 4.05
N ASP A 36 12.26 -6.50 4.63
CA ASP A 36 12.38 -5.26 3.87
C ASP A 36 13.69 -5.17 3.09
N ARG A 37 14.79 -5.59 3.69
CA ARG A 37 16.08 -5.65 3.02
C ARG A 37 16.01 -6.56 1.79
N TRP A 38 15.53 -7.79 1.99
CA TRP A 38 15.30 -8.72 0.88
C TRP A 38 14.36 -8.14 -0.17
N PHE A 39 13.25 -7.53 0.23
CA PHE A 39 12.25 -6.96 -0.67
C PHE A 39 12.85 -5.88 -1.58
N PHE A 40 13.58 -4.93 -1.04
CA PHE A 40 14.20 -3.86 -1.83
C PHE A 40 15.41 -4.34 -2.64
N GLU A 41 16.12 -5.37 -2.20
CA GLU A 41 17.16 -6.04 -2.99
C GLU A 41 16.56 -6.81 -4.17
N PHE A 42 15.40 -7.44 -3.99
CA PHE A 42 14.69 -8.17 -5.03
C PHE A 42 14.01 -7.25 -6.05
N TYR A 43 13.51 -6.09 -5.60
CA TYR A 43 12.87 -5.06 -6.43
C TYR A 43 13.65 -3.72 -6.44
N PRO A 44 14.91 -3.69 -6.88
CA PRO A 44 15.77 -2.50 -6.74
C PRO A 44 15.29 -1.31 -7.55
N TYR A 45 14.50 -1.53 -8.59
CA TYR A 45 13.91 -0.47 -9.40
C TYR A 45 12.86 0.38 -8.65
N LEU A 46 12.27 -0.12 -7.57
CA LEU A 46 11.30 0.65 -6.78
C LEU A 46 11.92 1.93 -6.22
N GLU A 47 13.19 1.90 -5.81
CA GLU A 47 13.91 3.09 -5.35
C GLU A 47 14.14 4.13 -6.46
N SER A 48 14.11 3.70 -7.73
CA SER A 48 14.23 4.61 -8.88
C SER A 48 12.89 5.24 -9.28
N TYR A 49 11.78 4.55 -9.03
CA TYR A 49 10.45 5.02 -9.43
C TYR A 49 9.72 5.75 -8.30
N ILE A 50 9.90 5.34 -7.05
CA ILE A 50 9.32 6.01 -5.88
C ILE A 50 10.38 7.00 -5.35
N PRO A 51 10.17 8.31 -5.50
CA PRO A 51 11.16 9.31 -5.07
C PRO A 51 11.11 9.51 -3.55
N PHE A 52 11.53 8.52 -2.78
CA PHE A 52 11.44 8.50 -1.32
C PHE A 52 12.05 9.76 -0.67
N ASP A 53 13.15 10.26 -1.21
CA ASP A 53 13.85 11.47 -0.76
C ASP A 53 13.04 12.77 -0.93
N GLN A 54 12.00 12.76 -1.78
CA GLN A 54 11.13 13.91 -2.06
C GLN A 54 9.80 13.87 -1.29
N LEU A 55 9.58 12.87 -0.44
CA LEU A 55 8.28 12.63 0.21
C LEU A 55 8.09 13.41 1.51
N ARG A 56 9.13 14.02 2.08
CA ARG A 56 9.04 14.76 3.35
C ARG A 56 7.97 15.85 3.31
N GLY A 57 6.99 15.75 4.24
CA GLY A 57 5.87 16.67 4.34
C GLY A 57 4.84 16.57 3.21
N LYS A 58 4.91 15.52 2.39
CA LYS A 58 3.94 15.23 1.33
C LYS A 58 2.86 14.28 1.84
N LYS A 59 1.64 14.46 1.34
CA LYS A 59 0.58 13.47 1.53
C LYS A 59 0.74 12.36 0.52
N VAL A 60 0.99 11.15 1.01
CA VAL A 60 1.24 9.97 0.18
C VAL A 60 0.20 8.90 0.48
N PHE A 61 -0.48 8.46 -0.57
CA PHE A 61 -1.44 7.36 -0.52
C PHE A 61 -0.83 6.09 -1.08
N GLU A 62 -1.03 4.98 -0.41
CA GLU A 62 -0.67 3.65 -0.91
C GLU A 62 -1.88 2.73 -0.90
N VAL A 63 -2.07 1.95 -1.95
CA VAL A 63 -3.07 0.89 -2.01
C VAL A 63 -2.43 -0.46 -2.27
N GLY A 64 -2.92 -1.49 -1.55
CA GLY A 64 -2.33 -2.83 -1.60
C GLY A 64 -1.06 -2.90 -0.79
N LEU A 65 -1.22 -2.98 0.53
CA LEU A 65 -0.15 -2.72 1.51
C LEU A 65 0.84 -3.87 1.66
N GLY A 66 0.42 -5.09 1.32
CA GLY A 66 1.25 -6.28 1.45
C GLY A 66 1.89 -6.42 2.83
N MET A 67 3.19 -6.59 2.87
CA MET A 67 3.98 -6.70 4.12
C MET A 67 4.35 -5.34 4.74
N GLY A 68 3.97 -4.23 4.12
CA GLY A 68 4.19 -2.88 4.63
C GLY A 68 5.60 -2.32 4.44
N SER A 69 6.43 -2.93 3.60
CA SER A 69 7.81 -2.46 3.33
C SER A 69 7.81 -1.07 2.69
N VAL A 70 6.94 -0.86 1.70
CA VAL A 70 6.80 0.45 1.02
C VAL A 70 6.17 1.47 1.96
N ALA A 71 5.12 1.10 2.71
CA ALA A 71 4.49 1.92 3.73
C ALA A 71 5.49 2.49 4.73
N GLN A 72 6.28 1.61 5.34
CA GLN A 72 7.30 2.00 6.32
C GLN A 72 8.34 2.91 5.69
N ARG A 73 8.86 2.59 4.52
CA ARG A 73 9.85 3.40 3.83
C ARG A 73 9.33 4.81 3.49
N ILE A 74 8.06 4.94 3.06
CA ILE A 74 7.40 6.23 2.82
C ILE A 74 7.33 7.05 4.11
N ALA A 75 6.86 6.45 5.21
CA ALA A 75 6.72 7.12 6.50
C ALA A 75 8.09 7.50 7.11
N GLU A 76 9.12 6.64 7.03
CA GLU A 76 10.50 6.92 7.46
C GLU A 76 11.10 8.14 6.74
N ASN A 77 10.68 8.41 5.51
CA ASN A 77 11.10 9.60 4.77
C ASN A 77 10.28 10.86 5.10
N GLY A 78 9.42 10.79 6.13
CA GLY A 78 8.71 11.94 6.69
C GLY A 78 7.48 12.36 5.89
N ALA A 79 6.87 11.44 5.15
CA ALA A 79 5.58 11.66 4.51
C ALA A 79 4.43 11.61 5.52
N ASP A 80 3.35 12.32 5.24
CA ASP A 80 2.03 12.10 5.83
C ASP A 80 1.39 10.91 5.09
N TYR A 81 1.52 9.71 5.69
CA TYR A 81 1.22 8.44 5.02
C TYR A 81 -0.24 7.99 5.25
N TYR A 82 -0.87 7.54 4.17
CA TYR A 82 -2.21 6.96 4.15
C TYR A 82 -2.22 5.65 3.37
N GLY A 83 -2.55 4.56 4.04
CA GLY A 83 -2.67 3.22 3.43
C GLY A 83 -4.11 2.77 3.27
N LEU A 84 -4.39 2.04 2.18
CA LEU A 84 -5.67 1.38 1.94
C LEU A 84 -5.44 -0.06 1.50
N ASP A 85 -6.08 -0.99 2.17
CA ASP A 85 -6.13 -2.39 1.72
C ASP A 85 -7.53 -2.96 1.91
N ILE A 86 -7.90 -3.94 1.08
CA ILE A 86 -9.18 -4.62 1.20
C ILE A 86 -9.18 -5.64 2.34
N ALA A 87 -8.00 -6.07 2.77
CA ALA A 87 -7.79 -7.11 3.77
C ALA A 87 -7.35 -6.52 5.11
N GLU A 88 -7.90 -7.05 6.21
CA GLU A 88 -7.59 -6.61 7.58
C GLU A 88 -6.12 -6.89 7.96
N GLY A 89 -5.57 -8.04 7.55
CA GLY A 89 -4.21 -8.46 7.90
C GLY A 89 -3.12 -7.45 7.54
N PRO A 90 -3.01 -7.02 6.26
CA PRO A 90 -2.07 -5.97 5.84
C PRO A 90 -2.27 -4.65 6.58
N VAL A 91 -3.52 -4.25 6.81
CA VAL A 91 -3.86 -3.01 7.55
C VAL A 91 -3.34 -3.07 8.99
N ALA A 92 -3.61 -4.17 9.70
CA ALA A 92 -3.14 -4.36 11.07
C ALA A 92 -1.61 -4.39 11.13
N LEU A 93 -0.96 -5.08 10.18
CA LEU A 93 0.50 -5.17 10.13
C LEU A 93 1.13 -3.80 9.89
N VAL A 94 0.65 -3.03 8.92
CA VAL A 94 1.19 -1.68 8.64
C VAL A 94 1.02 -0.77 9.84
N ASN A 95 -0.16 -0.74 10.47
CA ASN A 95 -0.38 0.09 11.66
C ASN A 95 0.53 -0.32 12.83
N SER A 96 0.77 -1.65 13.04
CA SER A 96 1.73 -2.13 14.05
C SER A 96 3.16 -1.62 13.75
N ARG A 97 3.61 -1.74 12.49
CA ARG A 97 4.95 -1.27 12.06
C ARG A 97 5.13 0.23 12.29
N LEU A 98 4.14 1.04 11.87
CA LEU A 98 4.17 2.49 12.07
C LEU A 98 4.22 2.84 13.56
N HIS A 99 3.42 2.19 14.40
CA HIS A 99 3.42 2.41 15.84
C HIS A 99 4.75 2.00 16.50
N GLU A 100 5.28 0.81 16.20
CA GLU A 100 6.54 0.31 16.74
C GLU A 100 7.73 1.23 16.40
N LYS A 101 7.74 1.78 15.19
CA LYS A 101 8.79 2.70 14.70
C LYS A 101 8.52 4.17 15.07
N ARG A 102 7.38 4.48 15.70
CA ARG A 102 6.93 5.85 16.04
C ARG A 102 6.85 6.76 14.82
N LEU A 103 6.33 6.23 13.74
CA LEU A 103 6.15 6.93 12.46
C LEU A 103 4.72 7.47 12.34
N ASP A 104 4.59 8.66 11.73
CA ASP A 104 3.30 9.25 11.42
C ASP A 104 2.67 8.53 10.22
N GLY A 105 1.36 8.34 10.27
CA GLY A 105 0.58 7.72 9.21
C GLY A 105 -0.45 6.74 9.73
N ARG A 106 -1.27 6.25 8.82
CA ARG A 106 -2.30 5.26 9.13
C ARG A 106 -2.65 4.43 7.92
N ALA A 107 -3.03 3.17 8.15
CA ALA A 107 -3.68 2.31 7.19
C ALA A 107 -5.14 2.06 7.60
N THR A 108 -6.01 1.93 6.61
CA THR A 108 -7.44 1.64 6.79
C THR A 108 -7.89 0.55 5.84
N GLU A 109 -8.89 -0.23 6.27
CA GLU A 109 -9.54 -1.19 5.39
C GLU A 109 -10.48 -0.46 4.41
N GLY A 110 -10.43 -0.87 3.14
CA GLY A 110 -11.30 -0.30 2.12
C GLY A 110 -10.99 -0.83 0.72
N ASN A 111 -11.87 -0.45 -0.22
CA ASN A 111 -11.79 -0.90 -1.61
C ASN A 111 -11.38 0.27 -2.50
N ILE A 112 -10.29 0.10 -3.25
CA ILE A 112 -9.82 1.11 -4.20
C ILE A 112 -10.83 1.41 -5.32
N LEU A 113 -11.70 0.47 -5.67
CA LEU A 113 -12.74 0.69 -6.69
C LEU A 113 -13.81 1.71 -6.24
N ASN A 114 -13.87 2.00 -4.95
CA ASN A 114 -14.68 3.05 -4.33
C ASN A 114 -13.86 3.71 -3.21
N CYS A 115 -12.77 4.37 -3.59
CA CYS A 115 -11.82 4.96 -2.67
C CYS A 115 -12.48 6.04 -1.80
N PRO A 116 -12.37 5.97 -0.45
CA PRO A 116 -13.08 6.87 0.46
C PRO A 116 -12.48 8.28 0.57
N HIS A 117 -11.43 8.57 -0.20
CA HIS A 117 -10.76 9.87 -0.17
C HIS A 117 -11.34 10.84 -1.20
N GLU A 118 -11.29 12.13 -0.87
CA GLU A 118 -11.73 13.23 -1.75
C GLU A 118 -10.78 13.40 -2.94
N ASP A 119 -11.27 14.05 -3.99
CA ASP A 119 -10.50 14.40 -5.18
C ASP A 119 -9.30 15.28 -4.81
N CYS A 120 -8.21 15.14 -5.55
CA CYS A 120 -7.04 16.04 -5.46
C CYS A 120 -6.46 16.16 -4.04
N THR A 121 -6.51 15.10 -3.24
CA THR A 121 -6.07 15.11 -1.84
C THR A 121 -4.56 14.86 -1.69
N PHE A 122 -3.98 14.00 -2.54
CA PHE A 122 -2.63 13.48 -2.36
C PHE A 122 -1.61 14.07 -3.32
N ASP A 123 -0.38 14.23 -2.85
CA ASP A 123 0.77 14.58 -3.68
C ASP A 123 1.25 13.40 -4.52
N PHE A 124 1.20 12.21 -3.92
CA PHE A 124 1.59 10.95 -4.54
C PHE A 124 0.57 9.86 -4.23
N ALA A 125 0.34 8.98 -5.22
CA ALA A 125 -0.36 7.72 -5.01
C ALA A 125 0.51 6.56 -5.52
N VAL A 126 0.61 5.50 -4.71
CA VAL A 126 1.45 4.33 -4.97
C VAL A 126 0.59 3.07 -4.97
N ALA A 127 0.77 2.20 -5.97
CA ALA A 127 0.08 0.92 -6.09
C ALA A 127 1.04 -0.13 -6.68
N ILE A 128 1.63 -0.97 -5.85
CA ILE A 128 2.63 -1.94 -6.28
C ILE A 128 2.05 -3.36 -6.23
N GLY A 129 1.89 -3.98 -7.41
CA GLY A 129 1.47 -5.38 -7.53
C GLY A 129 0.05 -5.69 -7.08
N CYS A 130 -0.86 -4.72 -6.99
CA CYS A 130 -2.19 -4.93 -6.39
C CYS A 130 -3.37 -4.69 -7.33
N LEU A 131 -3.31 -3.69 -8.21
CA LEU A 131 -4.48 -3.25 -8.98
C LEU A 131 -5.06 -4.33 -9.91
N HIS A 132 -4.23 -5.21 -10.43
CA HIS A 132 -4.65 -6.30 -11.32
C HIS A 132 -5.48 -7.39 -10.60
N HIS A 133 -5.48 -7.38 -9.26
CA HIS A 133 -6.32 -8.28 -8.45
C HIS A 133 -7.74 -7.73 -8.21
N THR A 134 -8.00 -6.46 -8.48
CA THR A 134 -9.27 -5.80 -8.11
C THR A 134 -10.49 -6.22 -8.93
N GLY A 135 -10.30 -6.94 -10.03
CA GLY A 135 -11.36 -7.28 -10.99
C GLY A 135 -11.75 -6.14 -11.93
N ASP A 136 -11.36 -4.90 -11.63
CA ASP A 136 -11.53 -3.73 -12.51
C ASP A 136 -10.32 -2.80 -12.43
N LEU A 137 -9.27 -3.15 -13.15
CA LEU A 137 -8.03 -2.38 -13.23
C LEU A 137 -8.26 -0.92 -13.64
N TYR A 138 -9.18 -0.71 -14.61
CA TYR A 138 -9.45 0.63 -15.13
C TYR A 138 -10.08 1.53 -14.06
N GLN A 139 -11.06 1.02 -13.32
CA GLN A 139 -11.66 1.76 -12.22
C GLN A 139 -10.65 2.04 -11.10
N GLY A 140 -9.79 1.07 -10.75
CA GLY A 140 -8.74 1.27 -9.77
C GLY A 140 -7.77 2.40 -10.16
N ILE A 141 -7.31 2.43 -11.42
CA ILE A 141 -6.47 3.52 -11.95
C ILE A 141 -7.21 4.85 -11.93
N LYS A 142 -8.48 4.87 -12.32
CA LYS A 142 -9.31 6.08 -12.31
C LYS A 142 -9.44 6.68 -10.93
N GLU A 143 -9.65 5.87 -9.90
CA GLU A 143 -9.68 6.32 -8.51
C GLU A 143 -8.32 6.88 -8.05
N LEU A 144 -7.21 6.21 -8.38
CA LEU A 144 -5.88 6.74 -8.07
C LEU A 144 -5.63 8.10 -8.72
N VAL A 145 -6.03 8.28 -9.99
CA VAL A 145 -5.89 9.57 -10.69
C VAL A 145 -6.78 10.63 -10.05
N ARG A 146 -8.01 10.27 -9.65
CA ARG A 146 -8.97 11.20 -9.03
C ARG A 146 -8.44 11.80 -7.73
N ILE A 147 -7.85 10.97 -6.87
CA ILE A 147 -7.38 11.41 -5.55
C ILE A 147 -6.04 12.16 -5.59
N VAL A 148 -5.29 12.04 -6.68
CA VAL A 148 -4.02 12.78 -6.86
C VAL A 148 -4.32 14.20 -7.33
N ARG A 149 -3.69 15.20 -6.70
CA ARG A 149 -3.85 16.59 -7.05
C ARG A 149 -3.19 16.93 -8.39
N PRO A 150 -3.60 18.02 -9.06
CA PRO A 150 -2.88 18.52 -10.24
C PRO A 150 -1.39 18.75 -9.95
N GLY A 151 -0.52 18.18 -10.78
CA GLY A 151 0.94 18.20 -10.58
C GLY A 151 1.48 17.14 -9.62
N GLY A 152 0.62 16.35 -8.98
CA GLY A 152 1.02 15.16 -8.23
C GLY A 152 1.41 14.00 -9.15
N LYS A 153 1.80 12.86 -8.56
CA LYS A 153 2.27 11.69 -9.31
C LYS A 153 1.55 10.42 -8.86
N GLY A 154 1.12 9.61 -9.83
CA GLY A 154 0.69 8.23 -9.61
C GLY A 154 1.82 7.27 -10.01
N ILE A 155 2.16 6.31 -9.16
CA ILE A 155 3.18 5.30 -9.36
C ILE A 155 2.52 3.95 -9.19
N PHE A 156 2.46 3.16 -10.25
CA PHE A 156 1.84 1.84 -10.18
C PHE A 156 2.55 0.82 -11.07
N MET A 157 2.51 -0.43 -10.63
CA MET A 157 3.10 -1.58 -11.28
C MET A 157 2.10 -2.74 -11.36
#